data_45b299ccedd82424e652a4f7a93d9059
#
_entry.id   45b299ccedd82424e652a4f7a93d9059
#
_cell.length_a   1.000
_cell.length_b   1.000
_cell.length_c   1.000
_cell.angle_alpha   90.00
_cell.angle_beta   90.00
_cell.angle_gamma   90.00
#
_symmetry.space_group_name_H-M   'P 1'
#
loop_
_entity.id
_entity.type
_entity.pdbx_description
1 polymer ?
#
loop_
_entity_poly.entity_id
_entity_poly.type
_entity_poly.pdbx_seq_one_letter_code
_entity_poly.pdbx_strand_id
1 'polypeptide(L)'
;MKRLFLILLGLAAATVAAARQTYTLENDRMRAEIDLASGALVGMQSKLTGWKMLENAAVGRAFEANVKLADGRFYVINESSQERPEVKISGNELTFVWNGLKAGSEKLDIGFQGRISLTDDGLVYSGTLDNASDAVVEQLTWPFMGEVTVPEDTQRMLFQYFTYTKFNTEELYPREAGTGWSNLPEHAFTLIHNTKQGLYLSSMDHKLDEYIRCIYE
;
A
#
# COMPACT_ATOMS: atom_id res chain seq x y z
N MET A 1 39.20 42.10 38.43
CA MET A 1 37.94 41.52 37.98
C MET A 1 38.19 40.87 36.60
N LYS A 2 38.35 39.55 36.57
CA LYS A 2 38.55 38.77 35.35
C LYS A 2 37.17 38.26 34.89
N ARG A 3 36.70 38.68 33.72
CA ARG A 3 35.48 38.21 33.11
C ARG A 3 35.79 36.95 32.31
N LEU A 4 35.20 35.81 32.74
CA LEU A 4 35.27 34.53 32.05
C LEU A 4 34.18 34.52 30.95
N PHE A 5 34.55 34.47 29.70
CA PHE A 5 33.61 34.25 28.56
C PHE A 5 33.47 32.76 28.36
N LEU A 6 32.26 32.22 28.66
CA LEU A 6 31.88 30.85 28.31
C LEU A 6 31.35 30.86 26.86
N ILE A 7 32.11 30.26 25.96
CA ILE A 7 31.64 30.01 24.58
C ILE A 7 30.91 28.66 24.60
N LEU A 8 29.59 28.70 24.52
CA LEU A 8 28.77 27.49 24.26
C LEU A 8 28.89 27.16 22.77
N LEU A 9 29.66 26.12 22.44
CA LEU A 9 29.59 25.48 21.13
C LEU A 9 28.32 24.61 21.07
N GLY A 10 27.28 25.11 20.41
CA GLY A 10 26.11 24.30 20.06
C GLY A 10 26.47 23.31 18.95
N LEU A 11 26.57 22.02 19.28
CA LEU A 11 26.60 20.94 18.27
C LEU A 11 25.21 20.87 17.61
N ALA A 12 25.07 21.42 16.41
CA ALA A 12 23.93 21.14 15.57
C ALA A 12 24.10 19.71 15.00
N ALA A 13 23.40 18.73 15.59
CA ALA A 13 23.28 17.42 15.01
C ALA A 13 22.40 17.53 13.76
N ALA A 14 23.02 17.62 12.60
CA ALA A 14 22.33 17.48 11.33
C ALA A 14 21.88 16.01 11.20
N THR A 15 20.61 15.75 11.41
CA THR A 15 20.00 14.47 11.04
C THR A 15 19.97 14.41 9.51
N VAL A 16 20.95 13.72 8.93
CA VAL A 16 20.91 13.36 7.52
C VAL A 16 19.77 12.34 7.39
N ALA A 17 18.63 12.78 6.88
CA ALA A 17 17.58 11.86 6.48
C ALA A 17 18.20 10.92 5.43
N ALA A 18 18.33 9.63 5.75
CA ALA A 18 18.81 8.65 4.80
C ALA A 18 17.90 8.69 3.56
N ALA A 19 18.49 8.92 2.39
CA ALA A 19 17.73 8.93 1.15
C ALA A 19 16.97 7.60 1.02
N ARG A 20 15.67 7.67 0.74
CA ARG A 20 14.80 6.51 0.52
C ARG A 20 15.36 5.73 -0.66
N GLN A 21 15.66 4.46 -0.46
CA GLN A 21 16.13 3.61 -1.54
C GLN A 21 14.93 3.00 -2.26
N THR A 22 14.64 3.47 -3.47
CA THR A 22 13.56 2.97 -4.29
C THR A 22 14.06 2.10 -5.42
N TYR A 23 13.22 1.17 -5.87
CA TYR A 23 13.38 0.42 -7.11
C TYR A 23 12.28 0.80 -8.08
N THR A 24 12.65 1.01 -9.34
CA THR A 24 11.71 1.36 -10.40
C THR A 24 11.38 0.14 -11.24
N LEU A 25 10.09 -0.21 -11.29
CA LEU A 25 9.51 -1.11 -12.28
C LEU A 25 8.95 -0.26 -13.41
N GLU A 26 9.35 -0.55 -14.64
CA GLU A 26 8.96 0.28 -15.78
C GLU A 26 8.78 -0.56 -17.05
N ASN A 27 7.71 -0.28 -17.80
CA ASN A 27 7.47 -0.76 -19.16
C ASN A 27 7.09 0.43 -20.07
N ASP A 28 6.60 0.18 -21.28
CA ASP A 28 6.23 1.25 -22.22
C ASP A 28 5.00 2.06 -21.79
N ARG A 29 4.19 1.53 -20.87
CA ARG A 29 2.90 2.13 -20.46
C ARG A 29 2.94 2.81 -19.12
N MET A 30 3.72 2.27 -18.16
CA MET A 30 3.72 2.75 -16.80
C MET A 30 5.09 2.66 -16.13
N ARG A 31 5.24 3.46 -15.10
CA ARG A 31 6.36 3.45 -14.16
C ARG A 31 5.81 3.36 -12.74
N ALA A 32 6.39 2.48 -11.95
CA ALA A 32 6.09 2.32 -10.53
C ALA A 32 7.37 2.38 -9.70
N GLU A 33 7.32 3.05 -8.57
CA GLU A 33 8.45 3.20 -7.64
C GLU A 33 8.11 2.51 -6.32
N ILE A 34 8.95 1.55 -5.95
CA ILE A 34 8.78 0.73 -4.74
C ILE A 34 9.91 1.06 -3.77
N ASP A 35 9.56 1.36 -2.53
CA ASP A 35 10.54 1.55 -1.46
C ASP A 35 11.10 0.20 -1.01
N LEU A 36 12.41 -0.01 -1.17
CA LEU A 36 13.07 -1.27 -0.81
C LEU A 36 13.14 -1.51 0.70
N ALA A 37 13.01 -0.48 1.52
CA ALA A 37 13.06 -0.63 2.97
C ALA A 37 11.73 -1.13 3.55
N SER A 38 10.61 -0.78 2.92
CA SER A 38 9.26 -1.08 3.41
C SER A 38 8.46 -1.98 2.49
N GLY A 39 8.75 -2.04 1.19
CA GLY A 39 7.91 -2.69 0.18
C GLY A 39 6.72 -1.85 -0.27
N ALA A 40 6.60 -0.61 0.21
CA ALA A 40 5.49 0.26 -0.15
C ALA A 40 5.61 0.80 -1.58
N LEU A 41 4.48 0.90 -2.27
CA LEU A 41 4.37 1.63 -3.53
C LEU A 41 4.39 3.13 -3.23
N VAL A 42 5.41 3.83 -3.71
CA VAL A 42 5.64 5.24 -3.39
C VAL A 42 5.52 6.17 -4.58
N GLY A 43 5.35 5.61 -5.77
CA GLY A 43 5.09 6.35 -6.99
C GLY A 43 4.47 5.45 -8.05
N MET A 44 3.52 5.97 -8.81
CA MET A 44 2.94 5.30 -9.95
C MET A 44 2.52 6.33 -11.00
N GLN A 45 2.95 6.13 -12.23
CA GLN A 45 2.71 7.07 -13.32
C GLN A 45 2.37 6.35 -14.62
N SER A 46 1.38 6.86 -15.34
CA SER A 46 1.14 6.51 -16.73
C SER A 46 2.16 7.20 -17.64
N LYS A 47 2.91 6.44 -18.41
CA LYS A 47 3.84 6.99 -19.42
C LYS A 47 3.11 7.50 -20.66
N LEU A 48 1.92 6.99 -20.92
CA LEU A 48 1.13 7.38 -22.08
C LEU A 48 0.50 8.76 -21.95
N THR A 49 0.12 9.13 -20.74
CA THR A 49 -0.61 10.38 -20.49
C THR A 49 0.13 11.35 -19.54
N GLY A 50 1.19 10.87 -18.88
CA GLY A 50 1.91 11.63 -17.86
C GLY A 50 1.17 11.71 -16.51
N TRP A 51 0.00 11.09 -16.38
CA TRP A 51 -0.76 11.10 -15.13
C TRP A 51 -0.01 10.40 -14.01
N LYS A 52 0.26 11.14 -12.94
CA LYS A 52 0.82 10.62 -11.70
C LYS A 52 -0.32 10.15 -10.82
N MET A 53 -0.41 8.83 -10.63
CA MET A 53 -1.49 8.18 -9.90
C MET A 53 -1.25 8.16 -8.40
N LEU A 54 0.03 8.15 -7.98
CA LEU A 54 0.44 8.20 -6.57
C LEU A 54 1.54 9.26 -6.44
N GLU A 55 1.28 10.29 -5.64
CA GLU A 55 2.25 11.35 -5.34
C GLU A 55 2.61 11.41 -3.85
N ASN A 56 1.70 10.98 -2.97
CA ASN A 56 1.91 11.06 -1.54
C ASN A 56 2.53 9.78 -0.99
N ALA A 57 3.84 9.73 -0.96
CA ALA A 57 4.60 8.61 -0.42
C ALA A 57 4.44 8.41 1.11
N ALA A 58 3.88 9.39 1.82
CA ALA A 58 3.76 9.34 3.28
C ALA A 58 2.62 8.44 3.75
N VAL A 59 1.58 8.25 2.94
CA VAL A 59 0.41 7.42 3.29
C VAL A 59 0.45 6.02 2.68
N GLY A 60 1.38 5.76 1.76
CA GLY A 60 1.60 4.43 1.21
C GLY A 60 2.24 3.50 2.23
N ARG A 61 1.71 2.28 2.35
CA ARG A 61 2.24 1.19 3.17
C ARG A 61 2.44 -0.04 2.31
N ALA A 62 3.31 -0.95 2.74
CA ALA A 62 3.40 -2.24 2.09
C ALA A 62 2.15 -3.06 2.40
N PHE A 63 1.93 -3.33 3.69
CA PHE A 63 0.79 -4.12 4.15
C PHE A 63 0.22 -3.58 5.46
N GLU A 64 -0.98 -4.05 5.77
CA GLU A 64 -1.61 -3.94 7.08
C GLU A 64 -2.28 -5.26 7.43
N ALA A 65 -2.12 -5.72 8.66
CA ALA A 65 -2.76 -6.95 9.12
C ALA A 65 -3.42 -6.77 10.50
N ASN A 66 -4.58 -7.40 10.65
CA ASN A 66 -5.32 -7.50 11.89
C ASN A 66 -4.98 -8.83 12.57
N VAL A 67 -4.32 -8.76 13.72
CA VAL A 67 -3.82 -9.94 14.44
C VAL A 67 -4.43 -10.01 15.82
N LYS A 68 -5.05 -11.15 16.13
CA LYS A 68 -5.62 -11.45 17.44
C LYS A 68 -4.77 -12.53 18.11
N LEU A 69 -4.22 -12.22 19.28
CA LEU A 69 -3.43 -13.16 20.07
C LEU A 69 -4.33 -14.17 20.79
N ALA A 70 -3.76 -15.28 21.23
CA ALA A 70 -4.47 -16.33 21.95
C ALA A 70 -5.12 -15.84 23.27
N ASP A 71 -4.56 -14.83 23.91
CA ASP A 71 -5.11 -14.19 25.10
C ASP A 71 -6.21 -13.15 24.82
N GLY A 72 -6.58 -12.97 23.54
CA GLY A 72 -7.63 -12.06 23.10
C GLY A 72 -7.17 -10.63 22.79
N ARG A 73 -5.91 -10.26 23.04
CA ARG A 73 -5.39 -8.96 22.62
C ARG A 73 -5.41 -8.84 21.08
N PHE A 74 -5.76 -7.65 20.62
CA PHE A 74 -5.90 -7.36 19.20
C PHE A 74 -4.91 -6.27 18.78
N TYR A 75 -4.24 -6.49 17.64
CA TYR A 75 -3.26 -5.56 17.08
C TYR A 75 -3.53 -5.32 15.60
N VAL A 76 -3.44 -4.05 15.20
CA VAL A 76 -3.28 -3.67 13.81
C VAL A 76 -1.79 -3.45 13.58
N ILE A 77 -1.18 -4.28 12.76
CA ILE A 77 0.25 -4.23 12.45
C ILE A 77 0.48 -3.87 10.99
N ASN A 78 1.59 -3.24 10.71
CA ASN A 78 2.03 -2.91 9.37
C ASN A 78 3.56 -3.00 9.27
N GLU A 79 4.12 -2.78 8.08
CA GLU A 79 5.56 -2.89 7.83
C GLU A 79 6.39 -1.96 8.72
N SER A 80 5.87 -0.79 9.13
CA SER A 80 6.63 0.16 9.93
C SER A 80 6.92 -0.34 11.35
N SER A 81 6.13 -1.30 11.84
CA SER A 81 6.32 -1.97 13.13
C SER A 81 7.17 -3.24 13.03
N GLN A 82 7.60 -3.61 11.83
CA GLN A 82 8.36 -4.82 11.57
C GLN A 82 9.85 -4.55 11.37
N GLU A 83 10.64 -5.62 11.41
CA GLU A 83 12.01 -5.59 10.88
C GLU A 83 11.98 -5.40 9.37
N ARG A 84 13.06 -4.86 8.81
CA ARG A 84 13.16 -4.71 7.35
C ARG A 84 13.01 -6.05 6.67
N PRO A 85 12.27 -6.14 5.56
CA PRO A 85 12.15 -7.38 4.81
C PRO A 85 13.46 -7.78 4.14
N GLU A 86 13.63 -9.07 3.91
CA GLU A 86 14.55 -9.54 2.90
C GLU A 86 13.97 -9.23 1.52
N VAL A 87 14.80 -8.65 0.65
CA VAL A 87 14.34 -8.23 -0.70
C VAL A 87 15.10 -9.02 -1.75
N LYS A 88 14.34 -9.62 -2.68
CA LYS A 88 14.88 -10.26 -3.89
C LYS A 88 14.35 -9.54 -5.11
N ILE A 89 15.25 -9.24 -6.05
CA ILE A 89 14.94 -8.54 -7.30
C ILE A 89 15.31 -9.48 -8.45
N SER A 90 14.35 -9.70 -9.36
CA SER A 90 14.54 -10.52 -10.55
C SER A 90 13.82 -9.91 -11.73
N GLY A 91 14.54 -9.16 -12.57
CA GLY A 91 13.94 -8.43 -13.69
C GLY A 91 12.84 -7.48 -13.26
N ASN A 92 11.63 -7.72 -13.76
CA ASN A 92 10.45 -6.91 -13.44
C ASN A 92 9.67 -7.42 -12.23
N GLU A 93 10.32 -8.17 -11.34
CA GLU A 93 9.72 -8.73 -10.13
C GLU A 93 10.53 -8.39 -8.88
N LEU A 94 9.81 -8.01 -7.81
CA LEU A 94 10.34 -7.84 -6.46
C LEU A 94 9.60 -8.80 -5.52
N THR A 95 10.37 -9.45 -4.65
CA THR A 95 9.82 -10.26 -3.56
C THR A 95 10.31 -9.70 -2.24
N PHE A 96 9.40 -9.46 -1.31
CA PHE A 96 9.65 -9.01 0.05
C PHE A 96 9.28 -10.13 1.01
N VAL A 97 10.15 -10.44 1.97
CA VAL A 97 9.93 -11.51 2.95
C VAL A 97 10.09 -10.95 4.35
N TRP A 98 9.04 -11.00 5.13
CA TRP A 98 9.04 -10.71 6.57
C TRP A 98 8.92 -12.02 7.34
N ASN A 99 9.88 -12.30 8.20
CA ASN A 99 9.90 -13.51 9.04
C ASN A 99 9.69 -13.12 10.50
N GLY A 100 8.69 -13.73 11.13
CA GLY A 100 8.38 -13.49 12.53
C GLY A 100 7.77 -12.12 12.77
N LEU A 101 6.54 -11.91 12.29
CA LEU A 101 5.82 -10.64 12.46
C LEU A 101 5.64 -10.29 13.93
N LYS A 102 5.76 -9.01 14.26
CA LYS A 102 5.61 -8.49 15.62
C LYS A 102 4.21 -7.92 15.83
N ALA A 103 3.57 -8.32 16.92
CA ALA A 103 2.33 -7.75 17.42
C ALA A 103 2.60 -7.15 18.82
N GLY A 104 2.70 -5.83 18.89
CA GLY A 104 3.21 -5.15 20.06
C GLY A 104 4.67 -5.50 20.34
N SER A 105 4.96 -6.08 21.50
CA SER A 105 6.31 -6.54 21.89
C SER A 105 6.55 -8.03 21.55
N GLU A 106 5.54 -8.75 21.13
CA GLU A 106 5.64 -10.19 20.85
C GLU A 106 6.05 -10.44 19.40
N LYS A 107 7.03 -11.32 19.20
CA LYS A 107 7.40 -11.85 17.89
C LYS A 107 6.65 -13.18 17.69
N LEU A 108 5.83 -13.23 16.65
CA LEU A 108 5.00 -14.38 16.34
C LEU A 108 5.67 -15.25 15.26
N ASP A 109 5.38 -16.53 15.28
CA ASP A 109 5.79 -17.44 14.20
C ASP A 109 4.83 -17.27 13.00
N ILE A 110 4.83 -16.07 12.45
CA ILE A 110 4.07 -15.67 11.27
C ILE A 110 5.04 -15.09 10.26
N GLY A 111 5.07 -15.67 9.05
CA GLY A 111 5.80 -15.16 7.91
C GLY A 111 4.86 -14.56 6.87
N PHE A 112 5.27 -13.45 6.26
CA PHE A 112 4.57 -12.89 5.11
C PHE A 112 5.56 -12.69 3.95
N GLN A 113 5.20 -13.23 2.78
CA GLN A 113 5.91 -12.99 1.54
C GLN A 113 5.00 -12.23 0.59
N GLY A 114 5.38 -10.99 0.25
CA GLY A 114 4.72 -10.18 -0.77
C GLY A 114 5.54 -10.16 -2.06
N ARG A 115 4.87 -10.27 -3.20
CA ARG A 115 5.48 -10.21 -4.52
C ARG A 115 4.81 -9.12 -5.34
N ILE A 116 5.63 -8.33 -6.04
CA ILE A 116 5.21 -7.27 -6.95
C ILE A 116 5.85 -7.54 -8.29
N SER A 117 5.06 -7.64 -9.34
CA SER A 117 5.58 -7.81 -10.70
C SER A 117 4.93 -6.83 -11.66
N LEU A 118 5.70 -6.33 -12.63
CA LEU A 118 5.20 -5.51 -13.71
C LEU A 118 5.10 -6.35 -14.98
N THR A 119 3.89 -6.50 -15.48
CA THR A 119 3.54 -7.16 -16.74
C THR A 119 3.18 -6.14 -17.82
N ASP A 120 2.86 -6.60 -19.00
CA ASP A 120 2.34 -5.73 -20.09
C ASP A 120 0.97 -5.13 -19.74
N ASP A 121 0.19 -5.81 -18.90
CA ASP A 121 -1.15 -5.39 -18.51
C ASP A 121 -1.18 -4.50 -17.25
N GLY A 122 -0.11 -4.49 -16.46
CA GLY A 122 -0.02 -3.66 -15.26
C GLY A 122 0.77 -4.27 -14.11
N LEU A 123 0.63 -3.67 -12.94
CA LEU A 123 1.22 -4.17 -11.70
C LEU A 123 0.37 -5.29 -11.12
N VAL A 124 1.02 -6.42 -10.83
CA VAL A 124 0.42 -7.58 -10.20
C VAL A 124 1.02 -7.75 -8.80
N TYR A 125 0.15 -7.86 -7.82
CA TYR A 125 0.49 -8.13 -6.43
C TYR A 125 0.03 -9.53 -6.06
N SER A 126 0.88 -10.28 -5.38
CA SER A 126 0.51 -11.56 -4.78
C SER A 126 1.15 -11.70 -3.42
N GLY A 127 0.52 -12.44 -2.52
CA GLY A 127 1.01 -12.63 -1.16
C GLY A 127 0.81 -14.05 -0.67
N THR A 128 1.70 -14.49 0.22
CA THR A 128 1.59 -15.75 0.95
C THR A 128 1.81 -15.45 2.42
N LEU A 129 0.90 -15.89 3.26
CA LEU A 129 0.99 -15.79 4.71
C LEU A 129 1.12 -17.20 5.28
N ASP A 130 2.22 -17.43 6.02
CA ASP A 130 2.46 -18.65 6.78
C ASP A 130 2.26 -18.34 8.26
N ASN A 131 1.37 -19.06 8.94
CA ASN A 131 1.11 -18.86 10.35
C ASN A 131 1.25 -20.19 11.10
N ALA A 132 2.34 -20.31 11.85
CA ALA A 132 2.60 -21.45 12.75
C ALA A 132 2.40 -21.07 14.23
N SER A 133 1.87 -19.88 14.52
CA SER A 133 1.56 -19.43 15.88
C SER A 133 0.12 -19.73 16.28
N ASP A 134 -0.19 -19.54 17.58
CA ASP A 134 -1.57 -19.63 18.10
C ASP A 134 -2.38 -18.34 17.84
N ALA A 135 -1.80 -17.33 17.21
CA ALA A 135 -2.50 -16.10 16.86
C ALA A 135 -3.35 -16.29 15.61
N VAL A 136 -4.43 -15.51 15.49
CA VAL A 136 -5.29 -15.47 14.31
C VAL A 136 -5.02 -14.22 13.52
N VAL A 137 -4.71 -14.34 12.25
CA VAL A 137 -4.69 -13.21 11.31
C VAL A 137 -6.09 -13.11 10.71
N GLU A 138 -6.87 -12.13 11.19
CA GLU A 138 -8.26 -11.96 10.76
C GLU A 138 -8.35 -11.28 9.39
N GLN A 139 -7.36 -10.45 9.05
CA GLN A 139 -7.29 -9.73 7.79
C GLN A 139 -5.83 -9.42 7.44
N LEU A 140 -5.51 -9.50 6.16
CA LEU A 140 -4.26 -9.00 5.59
C LEU A 140 -4.60 -8.15 4.36
N THR A 141 -4.16 -6.91 4.35
CA THR A 141 -4.25 -5.99 3.22
C THR A 141 -2.89 -5.89 2.54
N TRP A 142 -2.80 -6.24 1.26
CA TRP A 142 -1.60 -6.18 0.42
C TRP A 142 -1.99 -5.96 -1.05
N PRO A 143 -1.54 -4.91 -1.71
CA PRO A 143 -0.85 -3.75 -1.13
C PRO A 143 -1.82 -2.84 -0.35
N PHE A 144 -1.27 -1.99 0.51
CA PHE A 144 -1.97 -0.85 1.03
C PHE A 144 -1.55 0.37 0.18
N MET A 145 -2.24 0.59 -0.92
CA MET A 145 -1.97 1.74 -1.77
C MET A 145 -2.34 3.01 -1.01
N GLY A 146 -1.46 4.00 -1.07
CA GLY A 146 -1.71 5.30 -0.48
C GLY A 146 -2.77 6.10 -1.23
N GLU A 147 -2.73 7.41 -1.09
CA GLU A 147 -3.65 8.32 -1.77
C GLU A 147 -3.51 8.20 -3.29
N VAL A 148 -4.61 7.91 -3.97
CA VAL A 148 -4.69 7.85 -5.43
C VAL A 148 -5.16 9.21 -5.94
N THR A 149 -4.32 9.84 -6.74
CA THR A 149 -4.65 11.11 -7.39
C THR A 149 -5.68 10.88 -8.49
N VAL A 150 -6.81 11.53 -8.38
CA VAL A 150 -7.85 11.46 -9.40
C VAL A 150 -7.39 12.24 -10.64
N PRO A 151 -7.51 11.70 -11.88
CA PRO A 151 -7.14 12.44 -13.06
C PRO A 151 -8.02 13.69 -13.25
N GLU A 152 -7.43 14.76 -13.77
CA GLU A 152 -8.17 15.97 -14.12
C GLU A 152 -9.39 15.62 -14.99
N ASP A 153 -10.49 16.35 -14.83
CA ASP A 153 -11.77 16.12 -15.52
C ASP A 153 -12.35 14.71 -15.30
N THR A 154 -12.08 14.10 -14.14
CA THR A 154 -12.69 12.81 -13.80
C THR A 154 -14.20 12.98 -13.67
N GLN A 155 -14.93 12.28 -14.54
CA GLN A 155 -16.38 12.37 -14.59
C GLN A 155 -17.06 11.27 -13.76
N ARG A 156 -16.38 10.16 -13.52
CA ARG A 156 -16.97 9.01 -12.86
C ARG A 156 -15.93 8.16 -12.16
N MET A 157 -16.32 7.68 -10.97
CA MET A 157 -15.73 6.53 -10.32
C MET A 157 -16.72 5.37 -10.40
N LEU A 158 -16.24 4.21 -10.75
CA LEU A 158 -17.06 3.01 -10.85
C LEU A 158 -16.56 1.98 -9.85
N PHE A 159 -17.46 1.53 -9.00
CA PHE A 159 -17.24 0.42 -8.08
C PHE A 159 -18.23 -0.67 -8.40
N GLN A 160 -17.78 -1.90 -8.42
CA GLN A 160 -18.69 -3.02 -8.56
C GLN A 160 -18.93 -3.67 -7.21
N TYR A 161 -20.21 -3.66 -6.85
CA TYR A 161 -20.78 -4.51 -5.83
C TYR A 161 -21.71 -5.51 -6.48
N PHE A 162 -22.52 -6.20 -5.68
CA PHE A 162 -23.67 -6.98 -6.16
C PHE A 162 -24.59 -6.19 -7.10
N THR A 163 -24.64 -4.90 -6.94
CA THR A 163 -25.32 -3.98 -7.83
C THR A 163 -24.33 -2.93 -8.32
N TYR A 164 -24.34 -2.67 -9.61
CA TYR A 164 -23.61 -1.59 -10.22
C TYR A 164 -23.94 -0.27 -9.56
N THR A 165 -22.97 0.33 -8.91
CA THR A 165 -23.14 1.69 -8.41
C THR A 165 -22.16 2.60 -9.15
N LYS A 166 -22.70 3.54 -9.91
CA LYS A 166 -21.94 4.59 -10.60
C LYS A 166 -22.04 5.85 -9.76
N PHE A 167 -20.92 6.41 -9.40
CA PHE A 167 -20.88 7.69 -8.72
C PHE A 167 -20.24 8.72 -9.64
N ASN A 168 -20.82 9.90 -9.72
CA ASN A 168 -20.13 11.08 -10.22
C ASN A 168 -19.22 11.58 -9.09
N THR A 169 -18.03 12.04 -9.43
CA THR A 169 -17.09 12.61 -8.45
C THR A 169 -17.69 13.81 -7.70
N GLU A 170 -18.55 14.58 -8.35
CA GLU A 170 -19.28 15.69 -7.73
C GLU A 170 -20.29 15.23 -6.66
N GLU A 171 -20.79 14.00 -6.75
CA GLU A 171 -21.73 13.44 -5.76
C GLU A 171 -20.99 12.78 -4.58
N LEU A 172 -19.73 12.39 -4.78
CA LEU A 172 -18.89 11.74 -3.75
C LEU A 172 -18.15 12.76 -2.89
N TYR A 173 -17.97 13.98 -3.37
CA TYR A 173 -17.21 15.00 -2.66
C TYR A 173 -18.15 15.93 -1.87
N PRO A 174 -17.97 16.14 -0.56
CA PRO A 174 -17.02 15.63 0.42
C PRO A 174 -17.62 14.56 1.35
N ARG A 175 -18.11 13.48 0.85
CA ARG A 175 -18.71 12.42 1.68
C ARG A 175 -17.71 11.29 1.88
N GLU A 176 -17.57 10.82 3.12
CA GLU A 176 -17.06 9.48 3.38
C GLU A 176 -17.95 8.47 2.67
N ALA A 177 -17.61 8.11 1.48
CA ALA A 177 -18.20 6.98 0.81
C ALA A 177 -17.29 5.77 1.07
N GLY A 178 -17.43 5.20 2.24
CA GLY A 178 -16.84 3.90 2.52
C GLY A 178 -17.53 2.85 1.65
N THR A 179 -16.86 2.39 0.62
CA THR A 179 -17.35 1.34 -0.23
C THR A 179 -16.82 -0.02 0.19
N GLY A 180 -16.44 -0.18 1.41
CA GLY A 180 -15.81 -1.39 1.91
C GLY A 180 -16.78 -2.39 2.49
N TRP A 181 -17.97 -2.62 1.95
CA TRP A 181 -18.89 -3.40 2.72
C TRP A 181 -19.49 -4.58 2.05
N SER A 182 -19.12 -5.70 2.60
CA SER A 182 -19.91 -6.86 3.01
C SER A 182 -20.70 -7.66 1.98
N ASN A 183 -20.91 -7.18 0.83
CA ASN A 183 -21.53 -8.00 -0.20
C ASN A 183 -20.41 -8.35 -1.17
N LEU A 184 -19.89 -9.56 -1.06
CA LEU A 184 -18.90 -10.12 -1.95
C LEU A 184 -19.33 -9.81 -3.39
N PRO A 185 -18.62 -8.94 -4.11
CA PRO A 185 -18.98 -8.69 -5.50
C PRO A 185 -18.72 -9.95 -6.30
N GLU A 186 -19.53 -10.22 -7.29
CA GLU A 186 -19.26 -11.28 -8.26
C GLU A 186 -17.87 -11.09 -8.91
N HIS A 187 -17.40 -9.84 -8.95
CA HIS A 187 -16.07 -9.48 -9.37
C HIS A 187 -15.63 -8.20 -8.67
N ALA A 188 -14.62 -8.32 -7.80
CA ALA A 188 -14.11 -7.18 -7.04
C ALA A 188 -13.26 -6.27 -7.94
N PHE A 189 -13.78 -5.10 -8.31
CA PHE A 189 -12.98 -4.10 -9.00
C PHE A 189 -13.35 -2.66 -8.64
N THR A 190 -12.41 -1.77 -8.90
CA THR A 190 -12.59 -0.32 -8.87
C THR A 190 -12.03 0.27 -10.15
N LEU A 191 -12.74 1.20 -10.75
CA LEU A 191 -12.29 1.95 -11.91
C LEU A 191 -12.46 3.45 -11.66
N ILE A 192 -11.35 4.18 -11.67
CA ILE A 192 -11.31 5.65 -11.61
C ILE A 192 -10.90 6.13 -12.98
N HIS A 193 -11.74 6.90 -13.66
CA HIS A 193 -11.46 7.29 -15.04
C HIS A 193 -12.09 8.62 -15.47
N ASN A 194 -11.49 9.21 -16.48
CA ASN A 194 -12.10 10.23 -17.34
C ASN A 194 -12.23 9.70 -18.77
N THR A 195 -12.43 10.57 -19.75
CA THR A 195 -12.59 10.19 -21.17
C THR A 195 -11.29 9.75 -21.84
N LYS A 196 -10.12 9.99 -21.22
CA LYS A 196 -8.80 9.77 -21.82
C LYS A 196 -7.98 8.69 -21.13
N GLN A 197 -8.23 8.45 -19.86
CA GLN A 197 -7.41 7.56 -19.03
C GLN A 197 -8.19 7.05 -17.84
N GLY A 198 -7.70 5.96 -17.24
CA GLY A 198 -8.27 5.40 -16.03
C GLY A 198 -7.30 4.45 -15.32
N LEU A 199 -7.56 4.26 -14.04
CA LEU A 199 -6.94 3.26 -13.21
C LEU A 199 -7.98 2.19 -12.90
N TYR A 200 -7.69 0.97 -13.29
CA TYR A 200 -8.47 -0.21 -12.99
C TYR A 200 -7.74 -1.04 -11.93
N LEU A 201 -8.43 -1.36 -10.86
CA LEU A 201 -7.95 -2.22 -9.78
C LEU A 201 -8.92 -3.39 -9.64
N SER A 202 -8.41 -4.60 -9.65
CA SER A 202 -9.24 -5.78 -9.42
C SER A 202 -8.49 -6.88 -8.66
N SER A 203 -9.23 -7.70 -7.92
CA SER A 203 -8.74 -8.99 -7.44
C SER A 203 -8.72 -9.98 -8.60
N MET A 204 -7.73 -10.88 -8.58
CA MET A 204 -7.65 -12.03 -9.48
C MET A 204 -8.06 -13.32 -8.77
N ASP A 205 -8.60 -13.22 -7.57
CA ASP A 205 -9.06 -14.36 -6.79
C ASP A 205 -10.37 -14.95 -7.35
N HIS A 206 -10.33 -16.23 -7.68
CA HIS A 206 -11.49 -16.97 -8.18
C HIS A 206 -12.34 -17.60 -7.05
N LYS A 207 -11.86 -17.52 -5.80
CA LYS A 207 -12.57 -18.06 -4.64
C LYS A 207 -13.42 -17.02 -3.93
N LEU A 208 -13.29 -15.76 -4.28
CA LEU A 208 -13.96 -14.61 -3.67
C LEU A 208 -13.57 -14.40 -2.18
N ASP A 209 -12.38 -14.84 -1.80
CA ASP A 209 -11.81 -14.62 -0.46
C ASP A 209 -11.14 -13.23 -0.35
N GLU A 210 -10.91 -12.58 -1.49
CA GLU A 210 -10.28 -11.27 -1.58
C GLU A 210 -11.28 -10.17 -1.93
N TYR A 211 -11.06 -8.99 -1.41
CA TYR A 211 -11.86 -7.80 -1.75
C TYR A 211 -10.99 -6.55 -1.87
N ILE A 212 -11.48 -5.57 -2.61
CA ILE A 212 -10.84 -4.27 -2.72
C ILE A 212 -11.59 -3.30 -1.82
N ARG A 213 -10.84 -2.66 -0.92
CA ARG A 213 -11.34 -1.60 -0.07
C ARG A 213 -10.82 -0.25 -0.57
N CYS A 214 -11.73 0.65 -0.92
CA CYS A 214 -11.41 2.03 -1.24
C CYS A 214 -12.02 2.94 -0.18
N ILE A 215 -11.24 3.90 0.30
CA ILE A 215 -11.68 4.91 1.25
C ILE A 215 -11.58 6.24 0.54
N TYR A 216 -12.64 7.05 0.60
CA TYR A 216 -12.69 8.41 0.06
C TYR A 216 -12.87 9.37 1.22
N GLU A 217 -12.05 10.39 1.24
CA GLU A 217 -12.14 11.51 2.18
C GLU A 217 -12.35 12.81 1.41
#